data_2d3c9a4afc88a4c4ab99e13ad1539a36
#
_entry.id   2d3c9a4afc88a4c4ab99e13ad1539a36
#
_cell.length_a   1.000
_cell.length_b   1.000
_cell.length_c   1.000
_cell.angle_alpha   90.00
_cell.angle_beta   90.00
_cell.angle_gamma   90.00
#
_symmetry.space_group_name_H-M   'P 1'
#
loop_
_entity.id
_entity.type
_entity.pdbx_description
1 polymer ?
#
loop_
_entity_poly.entity_id
_entity_poly.type
_entity_poly.pdbx_seq_one_letter_code
_entity_poly.pdbx_strand_id
1 'polypeptide(L)'
;NVTAGSPIAKIVSSMDLSVDFLFPYAKSTDFYVGQPATVYAGNFDAPVSGTVESVSNSASVTSNGLSAISVRVKIPNPGVLSDSMTATAQIGSYGSYGQTPLTLGGSSTVYATASGTVQGLTKLAGSTVKQGETLCTVESETVRDQIQNASLNLKNAQLAASSAADSLDDYKITSPITGRVI
;
A
#
# COMPACT_ATOMS: atom_id res chain seq x y z
N ASN A 1 22.11 -5.59 -5.16
CA ASN A 1 21.83 -4.57 -6.19
C ASN A 1 20.40 -4.73 -6.69
N VAL A 2 19.74 -3.61 -6.96
CA VAL A 2 18.42 -3.56 -7.58
C VAL A 2 18.46 -2.61 -8.76
N THR A 3 17.58 -2.85 -9.73
CA THR A 3 17.33 -1.91 -10.84
C THR A 3 16.04 -1.15 -10.59
N ALA A 4 15.94 0.07 -11.12
CA ALA A 4 14.72 0.84 -11.06
C ALA A 4 13.55 0.01 -11.63
N GLY A 5 12.42 -0.02 -10.92
CA GLY A 5 11.26 -0.84 -11.27
C GLY A 5 11.30 -2.29 -10.76
N SER A 6 12.40 -2.75 -10.15
CA SER A 6 12.44 -4.09 -9.54
C SER A 6 11.60 -4.14 -8.25
N PRO A 7 10.84 -5.21 -8.01
CA PRO A 7 10.11 -5.38 -6.77
C PRO A 7 11.08 -5.62 -5.61
N ILE A 8 10.93 -4.86 -4.52
CA ILE A 8 11.73 -4.98 -3.29
C ILE A 8 10.98 -5.79 -2.24
N ALA A 9 9.70 -5.47 -2.03
CA ALA A 9 8.89 -6.11 -1.02
C ALA A 9 7.42 -6.17 -1.45
N LYS A 10 6.74 -7.23 -1.09
CA LYS A 10 5.28 -7.33 -1.18
C LYS A 10 4.72 -7.16 0.23
N ILE A 11 3.94 -6.11 0.43
CA ILE A 11 3.23 -5.84 1.68
C ILE A 11 1.81 -6.35 1.50
N VAL A 12 1.37 -7.17 2.44
CA VAL A 12 0.02 -7.72 2.46
C VAL A 12 -0.68 -7.18 3.69
N SER A 13 -1.89 -6.66 3.51
CA SER A 13 -2.72 -6.28 4.66
C SER A 13 -3.15 -7.54 5.37
N SER A 14 -2.54 -7.80 6.52
CA SER A 14 -2.85 -8.95 7.35
C SER A 14 -3.96 -8.68 8.37
N MET A 15 -4.47 -7.44 8.43
CA MET A 15 -5.41 -7.06 9.50
C MET A 15 -6.83 -7.56 9.25
N ASP A 16 -7.26 -7.60 7.99
CA ASP A 16 -8.60 -8.04 7.62
C ASP A 16 -8.54 -8.89 6.35
N LEU A 17 -9.33 -9.95 6.31
CA LEU A 17 -9.61 -10.69 5.10
C LEU A 17 -11.03 -10.39 4.65
N SER A 18 -11.25 -10.28 3.35
CA SER A 18 -12.58 -10.19 2.76
C SER A 18 -12.79 -11.38 1.84
N VAL A 19 -13.81 -12.16 2.10
CA VAL A 19 -14.10 -13.42 1.38
C VAL A 19 -15.53 -13.42 0.90
N ASP A 20 -15.72 -13.80 -0.35
CA ASP A 20 -17.04 -13.95 -0.96
C ASP A 20 -17.52 -15.40 -0.79
N PHE A 21 -18.45 -15.64 0.12
CA PHE A 21 -19.08 -16.93 0.34
C PHE A 21 -20.38 -17.06 -0.44
N LEU A 22 -20.64 -18.22 -0.97
CA LEU A 22 -21.89 -18.55 -1.67
C LEU A 22 -22.86 -19.25 -0.73
N PHE A 23 -24.07 -18.75 -0.62
CA PHE A 23 -25.13 -19.32 0.22
C PHE A 23 -26.26 -19.85 -0.67
N PRO A 24 -26.35 -21.17 -0.88
CA PRO A 24 -27.44 -21.77 -1.64
C PRO A 24 -28.75 -21.69 -0.87
N TYR A 25 -29.84 -21.64 -1.60
CA TYR A 25 -31.21 -21.62 -1.07
C TYR A 25 -31.56 -20.37 -0.25
N ALA A 26 -30.65 -19.41 -0.12
CA ALA A 26 -30.88 -18.17 0.57
C ALA A 26 -31.33 -17.07 -0.40
N LYS A 27 -32.01 -16.05 0.12
CA LYS A 27 -32.36 -14.83 -0.61
C LYS A 27 -31.46 -13.68 -0.15
N SER A 28 -31.29 -12.68 -1.00
CA SER A 28 -30.51 -11.50 -0.61
C SER A 28 -31.08 -10.76 0.60
N THR A 29 -32.40 -10.89 0.83
CA THR A 29 -33.11 -10.30 1.98
C THR A 29 -32.83 -11.01 3.31
N ASP A 30 -32.24 -12.20 3.28
CA ASP A 30 -31.92 -12.98 4.48
C ASP A 30 -30.63 -12.50 5.15
N PHE A 31 -29.88 -11.63 4.44
CA PHE A 31 -28.63 -11.06 4.89
C PHE A 31 -28.65 -9.55 4.91
N TYR A 32 -27.93 -8.95 5.84
CA TYR A 32 -27.74 -7.50 5.90
C TYR A 32 -26.29 -7.14 6.28
N VAL A 33 -25.85 -5.97 5.86
CA VAL A 33 -24.51 -5.44 6.19
C VAL A 33 -24.39 -5.25 7.70
N GLY A 34 -23.27 -5.70 8.26
CA GLY A 34 -23.02 -5.69 9.70
C GLY A 34 -23.51 -6.94 10.44
N GLN A 35 -24.17 -7.90 9.77
CA GLN A 35 -24.60 -9.15 10.38
C GLN A 35 -23.39 -10.00 10.79
N PRO A 36 -23.43 -10.61 12.00
CA PRO A 36 -22.35 -11.48 12.44
C PRO A 36 -22.30 -12.77 11.62
N ALA A 37 -21.10 -13.16 11.26
CA ALA A 37 -20.81 -14.42 10.57
C ALA A 37 -19.81 -15.24 11.40
N THR A 38 -19.98 -16.54 11.40
CA THR A 38 -19.03 -17.48 11.99
C THR A 38 -18.25 -18.15 10.86
N VAL A 39 -16.93 -18.01 10.87
CA VAL A 39 -16.06 -18.55 9.81
C VAL A 39 -15.17 -19.64 10.38
N TYR A 40 -15.19 -20.77 9.69
CA TYR A 40 -14.34 -21.92 9.99
C TYR A 40 -13.25 -22.00 8.93
N ALA A 41 -12.02 -21.65 9.32
CA ALA A 41 -10.88 -21.59 8.41
C ALA A 41 -9.99 -22.82 8.54
N GLY A 42 -9.84 -23.57 7.47
CA GLY A 42 -8.91 -24.68 7.32
C GLY A 42 -8.87 -25.63 8.50
N ASN A 43 -7.69 -25.86 9.03
CA ASN A 43 -7.42 -26.74 10.17
C ASN A 43 -7.49 -26.02 11.53
N PHE A 44 -8.20 -24.90 11.60
CA PHE A 44 -8.37 -24.16 12.84
C PHE A 44 -9.55 -24.72 13.63
N ASP A 45 -9.30 -25.20 14.82
CA ASP A 45 -10.34 -25.76 15.67
C ASP A 45 -11.32 -24.73 16.24
N ALA A 46 -10.92 -23.47 16.25
CA ALA A 46 -11.75 -22.37 16.75
C ALA A 46 -12.36 -21.56 15.59
N PRO A 47 -13.66 -21.29 15.61
CA PRO A 47 -14.29 -20.42 14.65
C PRO A 47 -13.81 -18.97 14.82
N VAL A 48 -13.66 -18.25 13.72
CA VAL A 48 -13.32 -16.84 13.71
C VAL A 48 -14.59 -16.02 13.46
N SER A 49 -14.81 -15.00 14.27
CA SER A 49 -15.94 -14.11 14.08
C SER A 49 -15.68 -13.17 12.90
N GLY A 50 -16.59 -13.16 11.93
CA GLY A 50 -16.59 -12.23 10.82
C GLY A 50 -17.83 -11.33 10.84
N THR A 51 -17.87 -10.38 9.91
CA THR A 51 -19.01 -9.47 9.75
C THR A 51 -19.35 -9.34 8.26
N VAL A 52 -20.62 -9.38 7.93
CA VAL A 52 -21.09 -9.15 6.54
C VAL A 52 -20.72 -7.76 6.11
N GLU A 53 -19.92 -7.66 5.05
CA GLU A 53 -19.49 -6.39 4.45
C GLU A 53 -20.41 -5.96 3.31
N SER A 54 -20.83 -6.91 2.48
CA SER A 54 -21.77 -6.66 1.39
C SER A 54 -22.54 -7.92 1.00
N VAL A 55 -23.72 -7.74 0.45
CA VAL A 55 -24.61 -8.79 -0.05
C VAL A 55 -24.86 -8.55 -1.53
N SER A 56 -24.67 -9.57 -2.36
CA SER A 56 -24.98 -9.47 -3.79
C SER A 56 -26.49 -9.50 -4.02
N ASN A 57 -26.96 -8.59 -4.86
CA ASN A 57 -28.36 -8.59 -5.31
C ASN A 57 -28.61 -9.54 -6.49
N SER A 58 -27.53 -10.14 -7.01
CA SER A 58 -27.60 -11.08 -8.13
C SER A 58 -27.29 -12.49 -7.68
N ALA A 59 -28.08 -13.45 -8.11
CA ALA A 59 -27.80 -14.84 -7.86
C ALA A 59 -26.58 -15.30 -8.67
N SER A 60 -25.70 -16.05 -8.02
CA SER A 60 -24.60 -16.78 -8.63
C SER A 60 -24.96 -18.26 -8.74
N VAL A 61 -24.34 -18.97 -9.67
CA VAL A 61 -24.54 -20.40 -9.82
C VAL A 61 -23.32 -21.13 -9.26
N THR A 62 -23.55 -22.08 -8.35
CA THR A 62 -22.51 -22.92 -7.80
C THR A 62 -22.02 -23.94 -8.83
N SER A 63 -20.90 -24.61 -8.57
CA SER A 63 -20.35 -25.65 -9.44
C SER A 63 -21.32 -26.81 -9.71
N ASN A 64 -22.29 -27.05 -8.82
CA ASN A 64 -23.32 -28.05 -8.94
C ASN A 64 -24.63 -27.52 -9.55
N GLY A 65 -24.63 -26.31 -10.11
CA GLY A 65 -25.80 -25.72 -10.75
C GLY A 65 -26.84 -25.13 -9.78
N LEU A 66 -26.55 -25.03 -8.49
CA LEU A 66 -27.47 -24.42 -7.53
C LEU A 66 -27.40 -22.91 -7.57
N SER A 67 -28.56 -22.26 -7.49
CA SER A 67 -28.61 -20.80 -7.30
C SER A 67 -28.18 -20.45 -5.88
N ALA A 68 -27.27 -19.50 -5.74
CA ALA A 68 -26.74 -19.06 -4.47
C ALA A 68 -26.58 -17.53 -4.45
N ILE A 69 -26.67 -16.94 -3.27
CA ILE A 69 -26.34 -15.53 -3.05
C ILE A 69 -24.88 -15.42 -2.60
N SER A 70 -24.14 -14.52 -3.22
CA SER A 70 -22.79 -14.19 -2.79
C SER A 70 -22.83 -13.14 -1.68
N VAL A 71 -22.21 -13.47 -0.56
CA VAL A 71 -22.09 -12.58 0.61
C VAL A 71 -20.62 -12.39 0.92
N ARG A 72 -20.16 -11.16 0.90
CA ARG A 72 -18.81 -10.80 1.32
C ARG A 72 -18.74 -10.66 2.81
N VAL A 73 -17.85 -11.41 3.41
CA VAL A 73 -17.62 -11.40 4.86
C VAL A 73 -16.22 -10.85 5.12
N LYS A 74 -16.15 -9.85 5.97
CA LYS A 74 -14.92 -9.29 6.52
C LYS A 74 -14.55 -10.08 7.77
N ILE A 75 -13.34 -10.60 7.83
CA ILE A 75 -12.82 -11.44 8.90
C ILE A 75 -11.57 -10.76 9.47
N PRO A 76 -11.59 -10.29 10.73
CA PRO A 76 -10.37 -9.79 11.35
C PRO A 76 -9.35 -10.93 11.47
N ASN A 77 -8.15 -10.71 10.98
CA ASN A 77 -7.10 -11.73 11.03
C ASN A 77 -6.37 -11.67 12.37
N PRO A 78 -6.43 -12.71 13.21
CA PRO A 78 -5.66 -12.78 14.45
C PRO A 78 -4.15 -12.99 14.21
N GLY A 79 -3.68 -12.96 12.95
CA GLY A 79 -2.28 -13.09 12.56
C GLY A 79 -1.88 -14.48 12.07
N VAL A 80 -2.82 -15.42 12.03
CA VAL A 80 -2.57 -16.84 11.66
C VAL A 80 -3.28 -17.27 10.38
N LEU A 81 -4.23 -16.47 9.87
CA LEU A 81 -4.91 -16.77 8.62
C LEU A 81 -4.06 -16.30 7.43
N SER A 82 -3.98 -17.14 6.40
CA SER A 82 -3.23 -16.87 5.16
C SER A 82 -4.09 -17.11 3.92
N ASP A 83 -3.66 -16.57 2.81
CA ASP A 83 -4.29 -16.71 1.48
C ASP A 83 -4.20 -18.15 0.91
N SER A 84 -3.41 -19.02 1.54
CA SER A 84 -3.35 -20.44 1.18
C SER A 84 -4.42 -21.29 1.85
N MET A 85 -5.18 -20.73 2.79
CA MET A 85 -6.23 -21.43 3.52
C MET A 85 -7.57 -21.29 2.81
N THR A 86 -8.43 -22.27 3.05
CA THR A 86 -9.84 -22.23 2.65
C THR A 86 -10.72 -22.12 3.87
N ALA A 87 -11.91 -21.56 3.72
CA ALA A 87 -12.86 -21.41 4.81
C ALA A 87 -14.29 -21.71 4.36
N THR A 88 -15.12 -22.01 5.34
CA THR A 88 -16.57 -22.03 5.23
C THR A 88 -17.15 -20.99 6.18
N ALA A 89 -18.33 -20.48 5.88
CA ALA A 89 -19.00 -19.51 6.71
C ALA A 89 -20.41 -19.96 7.08
N GLN A 90 -20.86 -19.54 8.27
CA GLN A 90 -22.23 -19.67 8.71
C GLN A 90 -22.76 -18.30 9.10
N ILE A 91 -23.92 -17.94 8.57
CA ILE A 91 -24.62 -16.70 8.88
C ILE A 91 -26.04 -17.06 9.32
N GLY A 92 -26.32 -16.89 10.60
CA GLY A 92 -27.57 -17.39 11.17
C GLY A 92 -27.74 -18.90 10.98
N SER A 93 -28.80 -19.31 10.29
CA SER A 93 -29.07 -20.74 9.97
C SER A 93 -28.49 -21.19 8.61
N TYR A 94 -27.92 -20.26 7.84
CA TYR A 94 -27.39 -20.55 6.50
C TYR A 94 -25.90 -20.91 6.55
N GLY A 95 -25.53 -22.06 5.96
CA GLY A 95 -24.15 -22.46 5.73
C GLY A 95 -23.69 -22.13 4.31
N SER A 96 -22.44 -21.75 4.16
CA SER A 96 -21.84 -21.49 2.85
C SER A 96 -21.64 -22.78 2.05
N TYR A 97 -21.66 -22.66 0.73
CA TYR A 97 -21.40 -23.76 -0.18
C TYR A 97 -19.88 -23.98 -0.34
N GLY A 98 -19.46 -25.20 0.04
CA GLY A 98 -18.07 -25.62 -0.17
C GLY A 98 -17.05 -24.80 0.61
N GLN A 99 -15.78 -25.05 0.32
CA GLN A 99 -14.66 -24.33 0.88
C GLN A 99 -14.24 -23.21 -0.08
N THR A 100 -14.15 -22.00 0.42
CA THR A 100 -13.74 -20.82 -0.35
C THR A 100 -12.32 -20.42 0.06
N PRO A 101 -11.41 -20.14 -0.90
CA PRO A 101 -10.08 -19.64 -0.58
C PRO A 101 -10.16 -18.30 0.17
N LEU A 102 -9.37 -18.16 1.23
CA LEU A 102 -9.21 -16.89 1.90
C LEU A 102 -8.40 -15.93 1.00
N THR A 103 -8.86 -14.71 0.91
CA THR A 103 -8.15 -13.67 0.15
C THR A 103 -7.75 -12.57 1.11
N LEU A 104 -6.45 -12.31 1.23
CA LEU A 104 -5.94 -11.22 2.04
C LEU A 104 -6.43 -9.89 1.47
N GLY A 105 -6.89 -9.01 2.36
CA GLY A 105 -7.67 -7.81 2.04
C GLY A 105 -6.97 -6.70 1.26
N GLY A 106 -5.75 -6.93 0.82
CA GLY A 106 -5.00 -6.02 -0.04
C GLY A 106 -3.53 -6.36 -0.04
N SER A 107 -2.92 -6.29 -1.20
CA SER A 107 -1.47 -6.40 -1.32
C SER A 107 -0.93 -5.24 -2.13
N SER A 108 0.20 -4.70 -1.71
CA SER A 108 0.92 -3.67 -2.44
C SER A 108 2.36 -4.13 -2.63
N THR A 109 2.86 -4.00 -3.84
CA THR A 109 4.27 -4.28 -4.12
C THR A 109 5.03 -2.97 -4.13
N VAL A 110 6.09 -2.91 -3.35
CA VAL A 110 7.01 -1.76 -3.31
C VAL A 110 8.11 -2.03 -4.32
N TYR A 111 8.30 -1.09 -5.22
CA TYR A 111 9.31 -1.17 -6.28
C TYR A 111 10.47 -0.21 -6.00
N ALA A 112 11.66 -0.56 -6.49
CA ALA A 112 12.81 0.33 -6.47
C ALA A 112 12.57 1.55 -7.37
N THR A 113 12.75 2.75 -6.84
CA THR A 113 12.63 4.01 -7.60
C THR A 113 13.91 4.36 -8.37
N ALA A 114 15.04 3.80 -7.96
CA ALA A 114 16.35 3.98 -8.60
C ALA A 114 17.14 2.68 -8.61
N SER A 115 18.08 2.57 -9.55
CA SER A 115 19.05 1.48 -9.57
C SER A 115 20.15 1.76 -8.56
N GLY A 116 20.56 0.73 -7.81
CA GLY A 116 21.60 0.87 -6.79
C GLY A 116 21.69 -0.33 -5.85
N THR A 117 22.31 -0.11 -4.71
CA THR A 117 22.45 -1.11 -3.66
C THR A 117 21.45 -0.85 -2.55
N VAL A 118 20.68 -1.88 -2.17
CA VAL A 118 19.76 -1.79 -1.05
C VAL A 118 20.55 -1.78 0.24
N GLN A 119 20.32 -0.78 1.07
CA GLN A 119 20.92 -0.61 2.39
C GLN A 119 19.83 -0.58 3.46
N GLY A 120 20.17 -1.04 4.67
CA GLY A 120 19.31 -0.90 5.83
C GLY A 120 17.97 -1.62 5.73
N LEU A 121 17.93 -2.80 5.12
CA LEU A 121 16.75 -3.65 5.14
C LEU A 121 16.51 -4.14 6.59
N THR A 122 15.65 -3.43 7.31
CA THR A 122 15.40 -3.67 8.73
C THR A 122 14.27 -4.67 8.97
N LYS A 123 13.48 -4.97 7.93
CA LYS A 123 12.29 -5.84 8.04
C LYS A 123 12.52 -7.13 7.29
N LEU A 124 12.36 -8.22 8.02
CA LEU A 124 12.37 -9.57 7.46
C LEU A 124 10.96 -10.00 7.02
N ALA A 125 10.88 -11.05 6.22
CA ALA A 125 9.59 -11.64 5.86
C ALA A 125 8.81 -12.02 7.13
N GLY A 126 7.53 -11.65 7.18
CA GLY A 126 6.67 -11.83 8.36
C GLY A 126 6.67 -10.66 9.36
N SER A 127 7.53 -9.65 9.18
CA SER A 127 7.50 -8.45 10.04
C SER A 127 6.30 -7.55 9.72
N THR A 128 5.69 -6.99 10.75
CA THR A 128 4.64 -5.98 10.59
C THR A 128 5.24 -4.62 10.25
N VAL A 129 4.61 -3.91 9.33
CA VAL A 129 5.01 -2.55 8.91
C VAL A 129 3.82 -1.60 9.01
N LYS A 130 4.09 -0.34 9.32
CA LYS A 130 3.09 0.73 9.35
C LYS A 130 3.11 1.52 8.04
N GLN A 131 2.01 2.15 7.70
CA GLN A 131 1.96 3.08 6.57
C GLN A 131 2.95 4.22 6.77
N GLY A 132 3.79 4.48 5.75
CA GLY A 132 4.84 5.51 5.82
C GLY A 132 6.15 5.06 6.49
N GLU A 133 6.24 3.82 6.97
CA GLU A 133 7.46 3.30 7.57
C GLU A 133 8.52 3.01 6.48
N THR A 134 9.75 3.44 6.73
CA THR A 134 10.89 3.18 5.83
C THR A 134 11.30 1.71 5.93
N LEU A 135 11.26 1.01 4.80
CA LEU A 135 11.64 -0.40 4.71
C LEU A 135 13.13 -0.59 4.47
N CYS A 136 13.66 0.19 3.54
CA CYS A 136 15.06 0.17 3.15
C CYS A 136 15.43 1.48 2.45
N THR A 137 16.70 1.69 2.25
CA THR A 137 17.25 2.79 1.45
C THR A 137 17.97 2.22 0.23
N VAL A 138 17.85 2.85 -0.93
CA VAL A 138 18.61 2.47 -2.11
C VAL A 138 19.72 3.50 -2.31
N GLU A 139 20.96 3.05 -2.20
CA GLU A 139 22.14 3.84 -2.50
C GLU A 139 22.43 3.77 -4.00
N SER A 140 22.39 4.90 -4.69
CA SER A 140 22.61 5.01 -6.12
C SER A 140 23.70 6.03 -6.39
N GLU A 141 24.81 5.60 -6.98
CA GLU A 141 25.89 6.50 -7.40
C GLU A 141 25.38 7.49 -8.45
N THR A 142 24.58 7.03 -9.41
CA THR A 142 24.01 7.90 -10.46
C THR A 142 23.19 9.04 -9.88
N VAL A 143 22.34 8.76 -8.87
CA VAL A 143 21.53 9.78 -8.19
C VAL A 143 22.42 10.73 -7.39
N ARG A 144 23.46 10.19 -6.73
CA ARG A 144 24.45 11.01 -6.00
C ARG A 144 25.15 11.99 -6.94
N ASP A 145 25.62 11.51 -8.08
CA ASP A 145 26.29 12.34 -9.10
C ASP A 145 25.35 13.40 -9.67
N GLN A 146 24.10 13.04 -9.92
CA GLN A 146 23.07 14.02 -10.37
C GLN A 146 22.84 15.12 -9.34
N ILE A 147 22.75 14.78 -8.06
CA ILE A 147 22.59 15.74 -6.96
C ILE A 147 23.82 16.64 -6.88
N GLN A 148 25.04 16.08 -6.99
CA GLN A 148 26.28 16.85 -6.96
C GLN A 148 26.36 17.82 -8.13
N ASN A 149 26.05 17.36 -9.35
CA ASN A 149 26.03 18.20 -10.54
C ASN A 149 24.98 19.31 -10.45
N ALA A 150 23.77 19.01 -9.96
CA ALA A 150 22.74 20.00 -9.72
C ALA A 150 23.16 21.05 -8.68
N SER A 151 23.84 20.62 -7.62
CA SER A 151 24.39 21.52 -6.59
C SER A 151 25.47 22.44 -7.14
N LEU A 152 26.37 21.93 -7.99
CA LEU A 152 27.38 22.74 -8.68
C LEU A 152 26.74 23.74 -9.63
N ASN A 153 25.76 23.33 -10.40
CA ASN A 153 25.01 24.23 -11.30
C ASN A 153 24.29 25.34 -10.53
N LEU A 154 23.67 25.01 -9.40
CA LEU A 154 23.03 26.00 -8.54
C LEU A 154 24.07 27.01 -8.01
N LYS A 155 25.21 26.51 -7.53
CA LYS A 155 26.31 27.38 -7.04
C LYS A 155 26.84 28.31 -8.14
N ASN A 156 27.03 27.79 -9.34
CA ASN A 156 27.48 28.60 -10.49
C ASN A 156 26.43 29.67 -10.85
N ALA A 157 25.15 29.35 -10.84
CA ALA A 157 24.08 30.31 -11.07
C ALA A 157 24.03 31.40 -9.99
N GLN A 158 24.25 31.01 -8.72
CA GLN A 158 24.32 31.97 -7.61
C GLN A 158 25.52 32.91 -7.76
N LEU A 159 26.71 32.40 -8.13
CA LEU A 159 27.89 33.20 -8.39
C LEU A 159 27.66 34.15 -9.56
N ALA A 160 27.05 33.69 -10.64
CA ALA A 160 26.71 34.55 -11.78
C ALA A 160 25.74 35.67 -11.40
N ALA A 161 24.72 35.33 -10.58
CA ALA A 161 23.76 36.32 -10.08
C ALA A 161 24.45 37.38 -9.17
N SER A 162 25.33 36.91 -8.27
CA SER A 162 26.13 37.82 -7.42
C SER A 162 27.02 38.74 -8.25
N SER A 163 27.76 38.17 -9.19
CA SER A 163 28.62 38.96 -10.09
C SER A 163 27.86 40.01 -10.93
N ALA A 164 26.64 39.64 -11.37
CA ALA A 164 25.76 40.59 -12.07
C ALA A 164 25.25 41.70 -11.14
N ALA A 165 24.96 41.37 -9.88
CA ALA A 165 24.56 42.35 -8.86
C ALA A 165 25.72 43.32 -8.55
N ASP A 166 26.94 42.78 -8.35
CA ASP A 166 28.15 43.58 -8.14
C ASP A 166 28.42 44.51 -9.33
N SER A 167 28.26 44.00 -10.55
CA SER A 167 28.40 44.82 -11.75
C SER A 167 27.35 45.94 -11.82
N LEU A 168 26.13 45.74 -11.35
CA LEU A 168 25.10 46.78 -11.27
C LEU A 168 25.46 47.87 -10.27
N ASP A 169 26.14 47.55 -9.17
CA ASP A 169 26.60 48.52 -8.20
C ASP A 169 27.76 49.36 -8.76
N ASP A 170 28.62 48.80 -9.62
CA ASP A 170 29.69 49.52 -10.31
C ASP A 170 29.16 50.60 -11.29
N TYR A 171 27.92 50.45 -11.77
CA TYR A 171 27.27 51.50 -12.60
C TYR A 171 26.76 52.70 -11.78
N LYS A 172 26.72 52.58 -10.45
CA LYS A 172 26.33 53.71 -9.57
C LYS A 172 27.54 54.58 -9.24
N ILE A 173 27.67 55.71 -9.87
CA ILE A 173 28.69 56.69 -9.54
C ILE A 173 28.20 57.54 -8.36
N THR A 174 28.79 57.31 -7.20
CA THR A 174 28.48 58.07 -5.99
C THR A 174 29.58 59.05 -5.64
N SER A 175 29.20 60.19 -5.07
CA SER A 175 30.18 61.15 -4.61
C SER A 175 30.92 60.60 -3.37
N PRO A 176 32.27 60.57 -3.36
CA PRO A 176 33.05 60.13 -2.20
C PRO A 176 33.06 61.13 -1.04
N ILE A 177 32.64 62.39 -1.29
CA ILE A 177 32.64 63.47 -0.32
C ILE A 177 31.36 64.29 -0.40
N THR A 178 30.98 64.95 0.66
CA THR A 178 29.93 65.96 0.66
C THR A 178 30.49 67.29 0.12
N GLY A 179 29.93 67.78 -0.96
CA GLY A 179 30.38 68.98 -1.60
C GLY A 179 29.40 69.56 -2.62
N ARG A 180 29.76 70.65 -3.25
CA ARG A 180 28.98 71.26 -4.36
C ARG A 180 29.63 70.91 -5.70
N VAL A 181 28.83 70.40 -6.59
CA VAL A 181 29.27 70.16 -7.99
C VAL A 181 29.46 71.49 -8.69
N ILE A 182 30.63 71.68 -9.28
CA ILE A 182 30.97 72.84 -10.06
C ILE A 182 31.14 72.50 -11.54
#